data_f24945e1bd524efef57735eea52b284b
#
_entry.id   f24945e1bd524efef57735eea52b284b
#
_cell.length_a   1.000
_cell.length_b   1.000
_cell.length_c   1.000
_cell.angle_alpha   90.00
_cell.angle_beta   90.00
_cell.angle_gamma   90.00
#
_symmetry.space_group_name_H-M   'P 1'
#
loop_
_entity.id
_entity.type
_entity.pdbx_description
1 polymer ?
#
loop_
_entity_poly.entity_id
_entity_poly.type
_entity_poly.pdbx_seq_one_letter_code
_entity_poly.pdbx_strand_id
1 'polypeptide(L)'
;KRQEEAEKEANDKATSENLRKVLSEAVLVPTITRDTAIDTKVQEVLAQVVKPEMDNYDKLLACYKWIIDNSFYKYDGFTGSWNNTNVSYSNNRDRQVVSFAKTIICGVNGQRYGTCINYGSAMVVFARALGFEAYRVGGETLRADNSYGEHYWCVIKINGIWYNFDPQNADNNWTDPLRYFGKTNSEWLGIGYKFTHGSEKAEDYIKGGTYK
;
A
#
# COMPACT_ATOMS: atom_id res chain seq x y z
N LYS A 1 25.17 -1.62 11.17
CA LYS A 1 25.61 -0.21 11.08
C LYS A 1 26.04 0.18 9.67
N ARG A 2 27.11 -0.45 9.08
CA ARG A 2 27.55 -0.20 7.70
C ARG A 2 26.48 -0.51 6.64
N GLN A 3 25.72 -1.59 6.82
CA GLN A 3 24.67 -1.99 5.88
C GLN A 3 23.44 -1.05 5.99
N GLU A 4 23.11 -0.62 7.19
CA GLU A 4 22.05 0.38 7.44
C GLU A 4 22.42 1.77 6.88
N GLU A 5 23.69 2.16 6.99
CA GLU A 5 24.20 3.41 6.40
C GLU A 5 24.17 3.37 4.87
N ALA A 6 24.54 2.23 4.25
CA ALA A 6 24.48 2.04 2.80
C ALA A 6 23.03 2.01 2.27
N GLU A 7 22.11 1.35 2.98
CA GLU A 7 20.68 1.35 2.64
C GLU A 7 20.09 2.75 2.77
N LYS A 8 20.49 3.50 3.80
CA LYS A 8 20.06 4.89 3.95
C LYS A 8 20.56 5.76 2.80
N GLU A 9 21.85 5.66 2.46
CA GLU A 9 22.44 6.42 1.36
C GLU A 9 21.80 6.06 0.01
N ALA A 10 21.45 4.79 -0.21
CA ALA A 10 20.73 4.35 -1.41
C ALA A 10 19.30 4.92 -1.46
N ASN A 11 18.56 4.91 -0.33
CA ASN A 11 17.23 5.51 -0.23
C ASN A 11 17.26 7.03 -0.47
N ASP A 12 18.25 7.72 0.08
CA ASP A 12 18.37 9.17 -0.06
C ASP A 12 18.73 9.59 -1.51
N LYS A 13 19.34 8.70 -2.29
CA LYS A 13 19.70 8.93 -3.71
C LYS A 13 18.67 8.40 -4.71
N ALA A 14 17.74 7.54 -4.27
CA ALA A 14 16.71 6.99 -5.14
C ALA A 14 15.65 8.06 -5.46
N THR A 15 15.06 7.98 -6.64
CA THR A 15 13.95 8.83 -7.06
C THR A 15 12.86 8.00 -7.73
N SER A 16 11.62 8.49 -7.70
CA SER A 16 10.50 7.84 -8.38
C SER A 16 10.64 7.83 -9.92
N GLU A 17 11.49 8.68 -10.48
CA GLU A 17 11.78 8.72 -11.91
C GLU A 17 12.39 7.41 -12.44
N ASN A 18 13.16 6.71 -11.59
CA ASN A 18 13.79 5.43 -11.93
C ASN A 18 12.91 4.21 -11.58
N LEU A 19 11.71 4.41 -11.06
CA LEU A 19 10.88 3.34 -10.53
C LEU A 19 10.62 2.21 -11.55
N ARG A 20 10.32 2.55 -12.82
CA ARG A 20 10.08 1.54 -13.86
C ARG A 20 11.27 0.61 -14.07
N LYS A 21 12.49 1.17 -14.10
CA LYS A 21 13.73 0.39 -14.22
C LYS A 21 13.93 -0.50 -13.00
N VAL A 22 13.77 0.04 -11.80
CA VAL A 22 13.94 -0.70 -10.54
C VAL A 22 12.95 -1.85 -10.45
N LEU A 23 11.68 -1.63 -10.82
CA LEU A 23 10.65 -2.67 -10.84
C LEU A 23 10.95 -3.78 -11.87
N SER A 24 11.59 -3.46 -13.01
CA SER A 24 11.96 -4.47 -14.02
C SER A 24 13.05 -5.42 -13.52
N GLU A 25 13.86 -5.01 -12.56
CA GLU A 25 14.95 -5.78 -11.96
C GLU A 25 14.51 -6.56 -10.70
N ALA A 26 13.25 -6.37 -10.23
CA ALA A 26 12.77 -7.00 -9.03
C ALA A 26 12.59 -8.51 -9.17
N VAL A 27 13.08 -9.26 -8.18
CA VAL A 27 12.79 -10.70 -8.07
C VAL A 27 11.41 -10.87 -7.42
N LEU A 28 10.47 -11.42 -8.19
CA LEU A 28 9.09 -11.55 -7.76
C LEU A 28 8.80 -12.95 -7.21
N VAL A 29 8.18 -13.00 -6.02
CA VAL A 29 7.70 -14.22 -5.37
C VAL A 29 6.23 -14.04 -5.00
N PRO A 30 5.27 -14.38 -5.89
CA PRO A 30 3.84 -14.22 -5.62
C PRO A 30 3.40 -14.95 -4.34
N THR A 31 2.63 -14.27 -3.52
CA THR A 31 2.06 -14.81 -2.29
C THR A 31 0.56 -14.60 -2.23
N ILE A 32 -0.14 -15.57 -1.60
CA ILE A 32 -1.58 -15.55 -1.39
C ILE A 32 -1.90 -15.22 0.08
N THR A 33 -3.13 -14.76 0.33
CA THR A 33 -3.57 -14.36 1.66
C THR A 33 -3.99 -15.53 2.54
N ARG A 34 -4.32 -16.70 1.93
CA ARG A 34 -4.96 -17.87 2.52
C ARG A 34 -6.44 -17.66 2.92
N ASP A 35 -7.04 -16.53 2.55
CA ASP A 35 -8.50 -16.35 2.55
C ASP A 35 -9.00 -16.59 1.13
N THR A 36 -9.68 -17.73 0.91
CA THR A 36 -10.09 -18.16 -0.42
C THR A 36 -10.95 -17.14 -1.15
N ALA A 37 -11.81 -16.40 -0.45
CA ALA A 37 -12.69 -15.43 -1.08
C ALA A 37 -11.90 -14.24 -1.65
N ILE A 38 -10.94 -13.72 -0.89
CA ILE A 38 -10.11 -12.61 -1.36
C ILE A 38 -9.11 -13.09 -2.41
N ASP A 39 -8.50 -14.26 -2.24
CA ASP A 39 -7.54 -14.82 -3.22
C ASP A 39 -8.21 -15.07 -4.57
N THR A 40 -9.42 -15.62 -4.59
CA THR A 40 -10.21 -15.79 -5.83
C THR A 40 -10.48 -14.44 -6.49
N LYS A 41 -10.92 -13.46 -5.72
CA LYS A 41 -11.23 -12.12 -6.25
C LYS A 41 -10.00 -11.39 -6.76
N VAL A 42 -8.86 -11.54 -6.10
CA VAL A 42 -7.57 -11.01 -6.57
C VAL A 42 -7.21 -11.60 -7.92
N GLN A 43 -7.34 -12.93 -8.11
CA GLN A 43 -7.05 -13.56 -9.39
C GLN A 43 -7.99 -13.08 -10.50
N GLU A 44 -9.30 -12.92 -10.22
CA GLU A 44 -10.26 -12.36 -11.17
C GLU A 44 -9.86 -10.94 -11.61
N VAL A 45 -9.48 -10.08 -10.66
CA VAL A 45 -9.07 -8.71 -10.96
C VAL A 45 -7.76 -8.69 -11.75
N LEU A 46 -6.76 -9.48 -11.34
CA LEU A 46 -5.50 -9.57 -12.06
C LEU A 46 -5.72 -10.05 -13.51
N ALA A 47 -6.57 -11.07 -13.73
CA ALA A 47 -6.92 -11.53 -15.07
C ALA A 47 -7.61 -10.44 -15.92
N GLN A 48 -8.35 -9.54 -15.30
CA GLN A 48 -9.02 -8.42 -15.97
C GLN A 48 -8.05 -7.31 -16.35
N VAL A 49 -7.15 -6.89 -15.42
CA VAL A 49 -6.37 -5.66 -15.55
C VAL A 49 -4.93 -5.87 -15.99
N VAL A 50 -4.34 -7.05 -15.76
CA VAL A 50 -2.97 -7.36 -16.16
C VAL A 50 -2.95 -8.03 -17.54
N LYS A 51 -2.09 -7.52 -18.43
CA LYS A 51 -1.89 -8.06 -19.78
C LYS A 51 -0.50 -8.67 -19.90
N PRO A 52 -0.30 -9.66 -20.79
CA PRO A 52 0.98 -10.35 -20.98
C PRO A 52 2.14 -9.42 -21.32
N GLU A 53 1.89 -8.36 -22.08
CA GLU A 53 2.87 -7.38 -22.53
C GLU A 53 3.28 -6.35 -21.48
N MET A 54 2.58 -6.27 -20.35
CA MET A 54 2.86 -5.31 -19.27
C MET A 54 4.17 -5.65 -18.54
N ASP A 55 4.99 -4.65 -18.34
CA ASP A 55 6.10 -4.75 -17.38
C ASP A 55 5.60 -4.69 -15.92
N ASN A 56 6.52 -4.83 -14.97
CA ASN A 56 6.15 -4.83 -13.54
C ASN A 56 5.56 -3.50 -13.06
N TYR A 57 6.01 -2.40 -13.66
CA TYR A 57 5.46 -1.07 -13.37
C TYR A 57 4.00 -0.97 -13.83
N ASP A 58 3.72 -1.40 -15.06
CA ASP A 58 2.37 -1.32 -15.62
C ASP A 58 1.39 -2.25 -14.89
N LYS A 59 1.83 -3.45 -14.49
CA LYS A 59 1.02 -4.37 -13.65
C LYS A 59 0.66 -3.74 -12.31
N LEU A 60 1.66 -3.14 -11.64
CA LEU A 60 1.44 -2.50 -10.34
C LEU A 60 0.54 -1.28 -10.46
N LEU A 61 0.73 -0.47 -11.51
CA LEU A 61 -0.09 0.69 -11.83
C LEU A 61 -1.53 0.29 -12.19
N ALA A 62 -1.73 -0.82 -12.90
CA ALA A 62 -3.05 -1.33 -13.23
C ALA A 62 -3.84 -1.71 -11.97
N CYS A 63 -3.21 -2.38 -11.00
CA CYS A 63 -3.81 -2.69 -9.70
C CYS A 63 -4.12 -1.42 -8.90
N TYR A 64 -3.20 -0.47 -8.87
CA TYR A 64 -3.39 0.82 -8.19
C TYR A 64 -4.59 1.59 -8.76
N LYS A 65 -4.68 1.70 -10.09
CA LYS A 65 -5.81 2.34 -10.77
C LYS A 65 -7.11 1.58 -10.53
N TRP A 66 -7.08 0.24 -10.55
CA TRP A 66 -8.28 -0.53 -10.26
C TRP A 66 -8.85 -0.23 -8.88
N ILE A 67 -8.00 -0.06 -7.86
CA ILE A 67 -8.46 0.34 -6.52
C ILE A 67 -9.16 1.69 -6.59
N ILE A 68 -8.55 2.70 -7.22
CA ILE A 68 -9.09 4.05 -7.35
C ILE A 68 -10.43 4.04 -8.12
N ASP A 69 -10.47 3.37 -9.27
CA ASP A 69 -11.62 3.40 -10.18
C ASP A 69 -12.82 2.60 -9.67
N ASN A 70 -12.61 1.66 -8.73
CA ASN A 70 -13.65 0.74 -8.27
C ASN A 70 -14.04 0.92 -6.80
N SER A 71 -13.49 1.91 -6.10
CA SER A 71 -13.74 2.14 -4.68
C SER A 71 -14.10 3.60 -4.43
N PHE A 72 -14.69 3.89 -3.28
CA PHE A 72 -14.89 5.27 -2.82
C PHE A 72 -14.61 5.37 -1.33
N TYR A 73 -14.13 6.54 -0.91
CA TYR A 73 -13.86 6.79 0.49
C TYR A 73 -15.16 6.90 1.29
N LYS A 74 -15.28 6.09 2.32
CA LYS A 74 -16.42 6.16 3.25
C LYS A 74 -15.97 5.64 4.61
N TYR A 75 -16.22 6.45 5.62
CA TYR A 75 -16.14 6.04 7.01
C TYR A 75 -17.55 5.76 7.54
N ASP A 76 -17.86 4.51 7.82
CA ASP A 76 -19.17 4.07 8.33
C ASP A 76 -19.10 3.50 9.75
N GLY A 77 -17.96 3.70 10.44
CA GLY A 77 -17.72 3.13 11.76
C GLY A 77 -17.44 1.62 11.76
N PHE A 78 -17.68 0.94 10.65
CA PHE A 78 -17.54 -0.52 10.53
C PHE A 78 -16.30 -0.91 9.70
N THR A 79 -16.18 -0.37 8.49
CA THR A 79 -15.12 -0.79 7.54
C THR A 79 -13.73 -0.27 7.90
N GLY A 80 -13.65 0.89 8.55
CA GLY A 80 -12.38 1.49 8.99
C GLY A 80 -12.17 1.47 10.51
N SER A 81 -13.13 0.92 11.26
CA SER A 81 -13.04 0.90 12.72
C SER A 81 -12.17 -0.26 13.21
N TRP A 82 -11.28 0.03 14.14
CA TRP A 82 -10.58 -0.97 14.95
C TRP A 82 -11.55 -1.82 15.81
N ASN A 83 -12.78 -1.34 16.01
CA ASN A 83 -13.85 -2.05 16.71
C ASN A 83 -14.64 -3.01 15.81
N ASN A 84 -14.24 -3.19 14.56
CA ASN A 84 -14.83 -4.21 13.71
C ASN A 84 -14.50 -5.59 14.27
N THR A 85 -15.48 -6.26 14.84
CA THR A 85 -15.36 -7.57 15.49
C THR A 85 -14.90 -8.69 14.54
N ASN A 86 -14.98 -8.44 13.23
CA ASN A 86 -14.46 -9.35 12.21
C ASN A 86 -12.95 -9.17 11.95
N VAL A 87 -12.35 -8.09 12.45
CA VAL A 87 -10.91 -7.91 12.45
C VAL A 87 -10.39 -8.44 13.78
N SER A 88 -9.80 -9.62 13.75
CA SER A 88 -9.09 -10.12 14.92
C SER A 88 -8.01 -9.11 15.33
N TYR A 89 -8.13 -8.52 16.51
CA TYR A 89 -7.11 -7.70 17.18
C TYR A 89 -5.88 -8.52 17.59
N SER A 90 -5.51 -9.49 16.79
CA SER A 90 -4.21 -10.11 16.96
C SER A 90 -3.15 -9.08 16.60
N ASN A 91 -2.02 -9.06 17.30
CA ASN A 91 -0.82 -8.30 16.93
C ASN A 91 -0.28 -8.71 15.55
N ASN A 92 -0.99 -9.58 14.85
CA ASN A 92 -0.67 -10.06 13.51
C ASN A 92 -1.21 -9.08 12.47
N ARG A 93 -0.34 -8.20 12.00
CA ARG A 93 -0.67 -7.18 10.99
C ARG A 93 -1.06 -7.79 9.65
N ASP A 94 -0.58 -8.98 9.29
CA ASP A 94 -0.96 -9.64 8.04
C ASP A 94 -2.44 -10.03 8.03
N ARG A 95 -2.95 -10.56 9.14
CA ARG A 95 -4.39 -10.84 9.27
C ARG A 95 -5.22 -9.58 9.20
N GLN A 96 -4.75 -8.49 9.81
CA GLN A 96 -5.42 -7.19 9.70
C GLN A 96 -5.41 -6.68 8.26
N VAL A 97 -4.28 -6.77 7.54
CA VAL A 97 -4.18 -6.38 6.13
C VAL A 97 -5.22 -7.12 5.30
N VAL A 98 -5.29 -8.44 5.43
CA VAL A 98 -6.27 -9.26 4.67
C VAL A 98 -7.70 -8.84 4.99
N SER A 99 -8.04 -8.67 6.28
CA SER A 99 -9.37 -8.28 6.71
C SER A 99 -9.80 -6.90 6.17
N PHE A 100 -8.92 -5.90 6.27
CA PHE A 100 -9.21 -4.57 5.74
C PHE A 100 -9.24 -4.51 4.21
N ALA A 101 -8.37 -5.25 3.52
CA ALA A 101 -8.35 -5.33 2.07
C ALA A 101 -9.67 -5.90 1.49
N LYS A 102 -10.32 -6.77 2.22
CA LYS A 102 -11.53 -7.48 1.78
C LYS A 102 -12.68 -6.55 1.41
N THR A 103 -12.83 -5.42 2.10
CA THR A 103 -13.89 -4.43 1.81
C THR A 103 -13.71 -3.75 0.44
N ILE A 104 -12.45 -3.52 0.05
CA ILE A 104 -12.10 -2.94 -1.26
C ILE A 104 -12.11 -4.03 -2.34
N ILE A 105 -11.51 -5.18 -2.10
CA ILE A 105 -11.31 -6.20 -3.13
C ILE A 105 -12.61 -6.99 -3.38
N CYS A 106 -13.27 -7.47 -2.32
CA CYS A 106 -14.52 -8.24 -2.45
C CYS A 106 -15.77 -7.35 -2.42
N GLY A 107 -15.69 -6.21 -1.73
CA GLY A 107 -16.84 -5.35 -1.48
C GLY A 107 -17.69 -5.79 -0.28
N VAL A 108 -18.59 -4.92 0.11
CA VAL A 108 -19.62 -5.12 1.15
C VAL A 108 -20.97 -4.76 0.55
N ASN A 109 -21.92 -5.70 0.54
CA ASN A 109 -23.25 -5.50 -0.05
C ASN A 109 -23.21 -4.94 -1.49
N GLY A 110 -22.29 -5.45 -2.31
CA GLY A 110 -22.14 -5.04 -3.70
C GLY A 110 -21.40 -3.72 -3.93
N GLN A 111 -20.96 -3.05 -2.87
CA GLN A 111 -20.20 -1.80 -2.95
C GLN A 111 -18.77 -2.00 -2.44
N ARG A 112 -17.80 -1.26 -3.00
CA ARG A 112 -16.41 -1.23 -2.56
C ARG A 112 -16.12 0.13 -1.94
N TYR A 113 -15.86 0.14 -0.64
CA TYR A 113 -15.58 1.37 0.08
C TYR A 113 -14.75 1.11 1.34
N GLY A 114 -14.17 2.16 1.85
CA GLY A 114 -13.38 2.11 3.07
C GLY A 114 -12.64 3.40 3.35
N THR A 115 -11.75 3.34 4.32
CA THR A 115 -10.85 4.43 4.68
C THR A 115 -9.43 4.14 4.19
N CYS A 116 -8.48 5.01 4.50
CA CYS A 116 -7.07 4.85 4.13
C CYS A 116 -6.50 3.46 4.50
N ILE A 117 -6.90 2.89 5.64
CA ILE A 117 -6.46 1.58 6.10
C ILE A 117 -6.91 0.45 5.15
N ASN A 118 -8.11 0.56 4.57
CA ASN A 118 -8.66 -0.41 3.62
C ASN A 118 -7.94 -0.30 2.26
N TYR A 119 -7.78 0.93 1.75
CA TYR A 119 -7.09 1.21 0.49
C TYR A 119 -5.62 0.75 0.53
N GLY A 120 -4.87 1.15 1.57
CA GLY A 120 -3.49 0.72 1.76
C GLY A 120 -3.35 -0.80 1.89
N SER A 121 -4.31 -1.45 2.58
CA SER A 121 -4.33 -2.92 2.70
C SER A 121 -4.62 -3.62 1.38
N ALA A 122 -5.54 -3.10 0.56
CA ALA A 122 -5.83 -3.65 -0.77
C ALA A 122 -4.61 -3.57 -1.69
N MET A 123 -3.89 -2.43 -1.66
CA MET A 123 -2.65 -2.27 -2.42
C MET A 123 -1.58 -3.27 -2.00
N VAL A 124 -1.43 -3.55 -0.69
CA VAL A 124 -0.51 -4.59 -0.18
C VAL A 124 -0.87 -5.97 -0.73
N VAL A 125 -2.16 -6.33 -0.73
CA VAL A 125 -2.60 -7.64 -1.21
C VAL A 125 -2.30 -7.80 -2.70
N PHE A 126 -2.61 -6.80 -3.53
CA PHE A 126 -2.28 -6.84 -4.96
C PHE A 126 -0.77 -6.87 -5.22
N ALA A 127 0.01 -6.05 -4.51
CA ALA A 127 1.45 -6.04 -4.66
C ALA A 127 2.07 -7.41 -4.33
N ARG A 128 1.61 -8.05 -3.25
CA ARG A 128 2.05 -9.40 -2.86
C ARG A 128 1.61 -10.48 -3.86
N ALA A 129 0.40 -10.37 -4.41
CA ALA A 129 -0.06 -11.29 -5.45
C ALA A 129 0.76 -11.17 -6.74
N LEU A 130 1.28 -9.98 -7.05
CA LEU A 130 2.24 -9.76 -8.12
C LEU A 130 3.67 -10.22 -7.78
N GLY A 131 3.97 -10.48 -6.51
CA GLY A 131 5.26 -11.02 -6.04
C GLY A 131 6.15 -10.03 -5.31
N PHE A 132 5.69 -8.82 -5.04
CA PHE A 132 6.48 -7.81 -4.31
C PHE A 132 6.45 -8.02 -2.80
N GLU A 133 7.57 -7.70 -2.14
CA GLU A 133 7.62 -7.54 -0.69
C GLU A 133 6.89 -6.24 -0.31
N ALA A 134 5.69 -6.34 0.26
CA ALA A 134 4.82 -5.21 0.55
C ALA A 134 4.25 -5.25 1.96
N TYR A 135 4.06 -4.06 2.55
CA TYR A 135 3.51 -3.89 3.89
C TYR A 135 2.60 -2.68 3.96
N ARG A 136 1.58 -2.73 4.82
CA ARG A 136 0.83 -1.53 5.19
C ARG A 136 1.55 -0.86 6.35
N VAL A 137 1.79 0.42 6.23
CA VAL A 137 2.37 1.26 7.29
C VAL A 137 1.38 2.34 7.70
N GLY A 138 1.56 2.86 8.90
CA GLY A 138 0.80 3.98 9.43
C GLY A 138 1.70 5.18 9.72
N GLY A 139 1.10 6.34 9.68
CA GLY A 139 1.75 7.60 9.93
C GLY A 139 0.73 8.73 9.92
N GLU A 140 1.14 9.87 9.44
CA GLU A 140 0.30 11.07 9.31
C GLU A 140 0.46 11.66 7.93
N THR A 141 -0.57 12.33 7.44
CA THR A 141 -0.52 13.15 6.22
C THR A 141 -1.01 14.56 6.50
N LEU A 142 -0.44 15.52 5.78
CA LEU A 142 -0.83 16.92 5.83
C LEU A 142 -2.22 17.09 5.22
N ARG A 143 -3.12 17.71 5.96
CA ARG A 143 -4.48 18.05 5.55
C ARG A 143 -4.56 19.44 4.93
N ALA A 144 -5.67 19.75 4.29
CA ALA A 144 -5.91 21.05 3.67
C ALA A 144 -5.92 22.23 4.67
N ASP A 145 -6.22 21.97 5.93
CA ASP A 145 -6.18 22.94 7.02
C ASP A 145 -4.79 23.12 7.67
N ASN A 146 -3.75 22.53 7.07
CA ASN A 146 -2.39 22.46 7.56
C ASN A 146 -2.20 21.66 8.87
N SER A 147 -3.20 20.95 9.34
CA SER A 147 -3.04 19.95 10.40
C SER A 147 -2.50 18.64 9.86
N TYR A 148 -1.95 17.80 10.73
CA TYR A 148 -1.61 16.43 10.42
C TYR A 148 -2.68 15.49 10.97
N GLY A 149 -3.01 14.45 10.20
CA GLY A 149 -3.95 13.43 10.61
C GLY A 149 -3.44 12.03 10.34
N GLU A 150 -3.83 11.10 11.22
CA GLU A 150 -3.51 9.70 11.09
C GLU A 150 -3.87 9.18 9.70
N HIS A 151 -2.97 8.40 9.11
CA HIS A 151 -3.11 7.89 7.77
C HIS A 151 -2.37 6.58 7.58
N TYR A 152 -2.86 5.74 6.65
CA TYR A 152 -2.28 4.44 6.32
C TYR A 152 -2.08 4.29 4.83
N TRP A 153 -0.95 3.70 4.43
CA TRP A 153 -0.61 3.46 3.02
C TRP A 153 0.18 2.16 2.84
N CYS A 154 0.47 1.81 1.59
CA CYS A 154 1.31 0.68 1.23
C CYS A 154 2.74 1.11 1.00
N VAL A 155 3.69 0.30 1.47
CA VAL A 155 5.11 0.38 1.08
C VAL A 155 5.53 -0.92 0.42
N ILE A 156 6.37 -0.81 -0.60
CA ILE A 156 6.94 -1.94 -1.33
C ILE A 156 8.46 -1.82 -1.27
N LYS A 157 9.13 -2.93 -0.90
CA LYS A 157 10.59 -3.00 -0.89
C LYS A 157 11.09 -3.58 -2.20
N ILE A 158 11.99 -2.88 -2.87
CA ILE A 158 12.55 -3.29 -4.15
C ILE A 158 14.05 -3.02 -4.11
N ASN A 159 14.85 -4.09 -4.23
CA ASN A 159 16.32 -4.00 -4.16
C ASN A 159 16.85 -3.23 -2.94
N GLY A 160 16.20 -3.44 -1.77
CA GLY A 160 16.56 -2.78 -0.51
C GLY A 160 15.97 -1.38 -0.31
N ILE A 161 15.34 -0.78 -1.32
CA ILE A 161 14.76 0.57 -1.26
C ILE A 161 13.26 0.48 -1.07
N TRP A 162 12.71 1.37 -0.21
CA TRP A 162 11.29 1.48 0.06
C TRP A 162 10.62 2.51 -0.83
N TYR A 163 9.51 2.11 -1.47
CA TYR A 163 8.66 2.95 -2.27
C TYR A 163 7.26 2.99 -1.68
N ASN A 164 6.65 4.16 -1.66
CA ASN A 164 5.36 4.44 -1.04
C ASN A 164 4.25 4.55 -2.08
N PHE A 165 3.07 4.00 -1.77
CA PHE A 165 1.90 3.96 -2.64
C PHE A 165 0.65 4.24 -1.84
N ASP A 166 -0.09 5.29 -2.19
CA ASP A 166 -1.33 5.66 -1.51
C ASP A 166 -2.49 5.85 -2.50
N PRO A 167 -3.23 4.79 -2.79
CA PRO A 167 -4.37 4.89 -3.69
C PRO A 167 -5.52 5.72 -3.10
N GLN A 168 -5.61 5.93 -1.77
CA GLN A 168 -6.68 6.71 -1.18
C GLN A 168 -6.48 8.21 -1.40
N ASN A 169 -5.29 8.75 -1.15
CA ASN A 169 -5.02 10.16 -1.46
C ASN A 169 -5.00 10.43 -2.97
N ALA A 170 -4.68 9.42 -3.79
CA ALA A 170 -4.82 9.51 -5.23
C ALA A 170 -6.29 9.57 -5.69
N ASP A 171 -7.18 8.82 -5.05
CA ASP A 171 -8.63 8.88 -5.28
C ASP A 171 -9.19 10.27 -4.97
N ASN A 172 -8.68 10.90 -3.92
CA ASN A 172 -9.03 12.29 -3.58
C ASN A 172 -8.40 13.34 -4.52
N ASN A 173 -7.35 12.98 -5.27
CA ASN A 173 -6.59 13.86 -6.15
C ASN A 173 -6.55 13.33 -7.59
N TRP A 174 -7.71 13.28 -8.21
CA TRP A 174 -7.92 12.77 -9.57
C TRP A 174 -7.13 13.51 -10.66
N THR A 175 -6.62 14.72 -10.38
CA THR A 175 -5.82 15.52 -11.34
C THR A 175 -4.38 15.03 -11.49
N ASP A 176 -3.82 14.43 -10.43
CA ASP A 176 -2.48 13.83 -10.44
C ASP A 176 -2.42 12.58 -9.51
N PRO A 177 -3.02 11.46 -9.93
CA PRO A 177 -3.02 10.25 -9.13
C PRO A 177 -1.62 9.65 -8.96
N LEU A 178 -0.67 9.96 -9.86
CA LEU A 178 0.71 9.46 -9.79
C LEU A 178 1.56 10.21 -8.76
N ARG A 179 1.09 11.32 -8.23
CA ARG A 179 1.72 12.02 -7.11
C ARG A 179 1.95 11.09 -5.91
N TYR A 180 1.10 10.09 -5.74
CA TYR A 180 1.12 9.15 -4.63
C TYR A 180 1.51 7.72 -5.04
N PHE A 181 2.16 7.56 -6.20
CA PHE A 181 2.56 6.27 -6.74
C PHE A 181 4.08 6.14 -6.79
N GLY A 182 4.64 5.19 -6.04
CA GLY A 182 6.04 4.80 -6.10
C GLY A 182 7.03 5.86 -5.65
N LYS A 183 6.69 6.67 -4.67
CA LYS A 183 7.59 7.68 -4.11
C LYS A 183 8.57 7.07 -3.12
N THR A 184 9.82 7.49 -3.17
CA THR A 184 10.83 7.16 -2.14
C THR A 184 10.45 7.79 -0.80
N ASN A 185 11.07 7.35 0.30
CA ASN A 185 10.80 7.94 1.61
C ASN A 185 11.10 9.44 1.64
N SER A 186 12.18 9.89 1.01
CA SER A 186 12.52 11.33 0.94
C SER A 186 11.46 12.14 0.19
N GLU A 187 11.03 11.65 -0.99
CA GLU A 187 9.96 12.30 -1.76
C GLU A 187 8.63 12.29 -1.00
N TRP A 188 8.35 11.21 -0.23
CA TRP A 188 7.14 11.06 0.57
C TRP A 188 7.03 12.08 1.69
N LEU A 189 8.14 12.27 2.43
CA LEU A 189 8.23 13.33 3.44
C LEU A 189 8.06 14.72 2.81
N GLY A 190 8.63 14.93 1.61
CA GLY A 190 8.54 16.18 0.87
C GLY A 190 7.13 16.57 0.43
N ILE A 191 6.22 15.61 0.28
CA ILE A 191 4.80 15.86 -0.07
C ILE A 191 3.85 15.85 1.14
N GLY A 192 4.37 15.91 2.36
CA GLY A 192 3.60 16.12 3.58
C GLY A 192 3.21 14.85 4.32
N TYR A 193 3.91 13.74 4.11
CA TYR A 193 3.74 12.53 4.93
C TYR A 193 4.76 12.47 6.06
N LYS A 194 4.40 11.79 7.14
CA LYS A 194 5.28 11.47 8.27
C LYS A 194 5.02 10.04 8.71
N PHE A 195 6.07 9.29 9.02
CA PHE A 195 5.93 8.00 9.69
C PHE A 195 5.63 8.22 11.18
N THR A 196 4.80 7.36 11.80
CA THR A 196 4.42 7.50 13.22
C THR A 196 5.57 7.17 14.17
N HIS A 197 5.43 7.64 15.42
CA HIS A 197 6.35 7.38 16.54
C HIS A 197 7.75 7.96 16.37
N GLY A 198 7.87 9.10 15.67
CA GLY A 198 9.18 9.75 15.44
C GLY A 198 10.09 8.95 14.51
N SER A 199 9.55 7.91 13.86
CA SER A 199 10.25 7.16 12.84
C SER A 199 10.18 7.92 11.52
N GLU A 200 11.31 8.05 10.85
CA GLU A 200 11.41 8.63 9.51
C GLU A 200 11.40 7.54 8.43
N LYS A 201 11.14 6.28 8.81
CA LYS A 201 11.33 5.13 7.94
C LYS A 201 10.22 4.10 8.10
N ALA A 202 9.84 3.49 6.97
CA ALA A 202 8.92 2.36 6.93
C ALA A 202 9.39 1.17 7.79
N GLU A 203 10.70 0.90 7.82
CA GLU A 203 11.31 -0.20 8.56
C GLU A 203 10.98 -0.18 10.06
N ASP A 204 10.99 1.00 10.68
CA ASP A 204 10.75 1.12 12.12
C ASP A 204 9.30 0.76 12.45
N TYR A 205 8.36 1.19 11.60
CA TYR A 205 6.95 0.80 11.74
C TYR A 205 6.76 -0.71 11.53
N ILE A 206 7.45 -1.30 10.53
CA ILE A 206 7.36 -2.72 10.22
C ILE A 206 7.95 -3.56 11.36
N LYS A 207 9.11 -3.19 11.89
CA LYS A 207 9.75 -3.87 13.03
C LYS A 207 8.90 -3.82 14.31
N GLY A 208 8.14 -2.76 14.53
CA GLY A 208 7.24 -2.60 15.67
C GLY A 208 5.98 -3.47 15.64
N GLY A 209 5.74 -4.23 14.57
CA GLY A 209 4.58 -5.10 14.40
C GLY A 209 4.93 -6.52 13.98
N THR A 210 3.97 -7.44 14.13
CA THR A 210 4.12 -8.82 13.70
C THR A 210 3.52 -8.99 12.31
N TYR A 211 4.40 -9.21 11.31
CA TYR A 211 4.04 -9.65 9.96
C TYR A 211 4.46 -11.11 9.81
N LYS A 212 3.50 -12.05 9.84
CA LYS A 212 3.74 -13.49 9.65
C LYS A 212 2.52 -14.13 8.98
#